data_dbdd1d6c353f8cf16740fcbf56bba8ae
#
_entry.id   dbdd1d6c353f8cf16740fcbf56bba8ae
#
_cell.length_a   1.000
_cell.length_b   1.000
_cell.length_c   1.000
_cell.angle_alpha   90.00
_cell.angle_beta   90.00
_cell.angle_gamma   90.00
#
_symmetry.space_group_name_H-M   'P 1'
#
loop_
_entity.id
_entity.type
_entity.pdbx_description
1 polymer ?
#
loop_
_entity_poly.entity_id
_entity_poly.type
_entity_poly.pdbx_seq_one_letter_code
_entity_poly.pdbx_strand_id
1 'polypeptide(L)'
;MSSGIMDSDVTILDVLRKQGLLTVTQLSDVLSVTGTAVRQRLTRLLAEGYIERTAVRPERGRPYHQYALTTKGRRRSGQNFADLAIALWDEIRAIEDPDVCQGLMQRVSRRLAEMYTDQVQ
;
A
#
# COMPACT_ATOMS: atom_id res chain seq x y z
N MET A 1 -17.88 3.33 4.51
CA MET A 1 -17.39 3.84 5.77
C MET A 1 -15.95 3.48 6.02
N SER A 2 -15.25 4.38 6.58
CA SER A 2 -13.84 4.15 6.92
C SER A 2 -13.72 2.98 7.90
N SER A 3 -12.71 2.16 7.70
CA SER A 3 -12.41 1.01 8.56
C SER A 3 -11.62 1.41 9.81
N GLY A 4 -11.58 2.68 10.17
CA GLY A 4 -10.78 3.17 11.28
C GLY A 4 -9.35 3.53 10.93
N ILE A 5 -8.91 3.27 9.69
CA ILE A 5 -7.58 3.67 9.24
C ILE A 5 -7.68 5.04 8.56
N MET A 6 -6.84 5.96 9.02
CA MET A 6 -6.75 7.29 8.43
C MET A 6 -5.97 7.22 7.11
N ASP A 7 -6.26 8.14 6.19
CA ASP A 7 -5.58 8.19 4.90
C ASP A 7 -4.06 8.28 5.06
N SER A 8 -3.59 9.01 6.04
CA SER A 8 -2.15 9.13 6.32
C SER A 8 -1.54 7.79 6.76
N ASP A 9 -2.32 6.95 7.45
CA ASP A 9 -1.86 5.64 7.88
C ASP A 9 -1.81 4.67 6.69
N VAL A 10 -2.76 4.76 5.78
CA VAL A 10 -2.75 3.96 4.55
C VAL A 10 -1.50 4.27 3.72
N THR A 11 -1.09 5.54 3.67
CA THR A 11 0.11 5.93 2.95
C THR A 11 1.35 5.22 3.51
N ILE A 12 1.45 5.10 4.84
CA ILE A 12 2.55 4.36 5.47
C ILE A 12 2.52 2.89 5.06
N LEU A 13 1.35 2.27 5.06
CA LEU A 13 1.21 0.88 4.65
C LEU A 13 1.68 0.67 3.20
N ASP A 14 1.33 1.60 2.31
CA ASP A 14 1.76 1.52 0.91
C ASP A 14 3.27 1.65 0.77
N VAL A 15 3.88 2.57 1.49
CA VAL A 15 5.33 2.75 1.45
C VAL A 15 6.05 1.50 1.94
N LEU A 16 5.58 0.92 3.05
CA LEU A 16 6.16 -0.31 3.59
C LEU A 16 5.98 -1.50 2.64
N ARG A 17 4.84 -1.55 1.95
CA ARG A 17 4.60 -2.61 0.96
C ARG A 17 5.60 -2.53 -0.19
N LYS A 18 5.90 -1.31 -0.64
CA LYS A 18 6.79 -1.10 -1.78
C LYS A 18 8.27 -1.21 -1.42
N GLN A 19 8.66 -0.71 -0.26
CA GLN A 19 10.07 -0.58 0.09
C GLN A 19 10.57 -1.57 1.14
N GLY A 20 9.66 -2.28 1.80
CA GLY A 20 10.05 -3.28 2.80
C GLY A 20 10.33 -2.67 4.17
N LEU A 21 11.40 -3.13 4.82
CA LEU A 21 11.77 -2.67 6.16
C LEU A 21 12.25 -1.22 6.14
N LEU A 22 11.64 -0.37 6.97
CA LEU A 22 12.01 1.04 7.05
C LEU A 22 12.08 1.50 8.50
N THR A 23 12.97 2.46 8.76
CA THR A 23 13.10 3.14 10.06
C THR A 23 12.18 4.37 10.09
N VAL A 24 12.02 4.96 11.29
CA VAL A 24 11.28 6.22 11.44
C VAL A 24 11.90 7.31 10.57
N THR A 25 13.21 7.42 10.55
CA THR A 25 13.90 8.44 9.76
C THR A 25 13.62 8.27 8.27
N GLN A 26 13.69 7.03 7.78
CA GLN A 26 13.41 6.75 6.38
C GLN A 26 11.96 7.07 6.02
N LEU A 27 11.03 6.70 6.89
CA LEU A 27 9.61 7.02 6.67
C LEU A 27 9.37 8.52 6.69
N SER A 28 9.99 9.23 7.63
CA SER A 28 9.90 10.69 7.73
C SER A 28 10.37 11.34 6.42
N ASP A 29 11.49 10.89 5.88
CA ASP A 29 12.03 11.42 4.64
C ASP A 29 11.12 11.17 3.45
N VAL A 30 10.63 9.93 3.32
CA VAL A 30 9.76 9.56 2.19
C VAL A 30 8.43 10.32 2.23
N LEU A 31 7.86 10.47 3.42
CA LEU A 31 6.55 11.09 3.60
C LEU A 31 6.62 12.61 3.75
N SER A 32 7.80 13.16 3.93
CA SER A 32 8.02 14.60 4.16
C SER A 32 7.23 15.10 5.36
N VAL A 33 7.23 14.32 6.45
CA VAL A 33 6.61 14.69 7.72
C VAL A 33 7.61 14.50 8.84
N THR A 34 7.31 15.05 10.01
CA THR A 34 8.22 14.96 11.17
C THR A 34 8.28 13.53 11.70
N GLY A 35 9.39 13.22 12.38
CA GLY A 35 9.53 11.93 13.04
C GLY A 35 8.48 11.71 14.11
N THR A 36 8.08 12.77 14.83
CA THR A 36 7.02 12.69 15.83
C THR A 36 5.70 12.26 15.20
N ALA A 37 5.34 12.87 14.06
CA ALA A 37 4.11 12.50 13.36
C ALA A 37 4.16 11.05 12.88
N VAL A 38 5.31 10.61 12.36
CA VAL A 38 5.49 9.22 11.94
C VAL A 38 5.31 8.27 13.14
N ARG A 39 5.94 8.59 14.26
CA ARG A 39 5.85 7.74 15.45
C ARG A 39 4.42 7.60 15.95
N GLN A 40 3.65 8.68 15.92
CA GLN A 40 2.24 8.62 16.31
C GLN A 40 1.44 7.68 15.42
N ARG A 41 1.66 7.78 14.12
CA ARG A 41 0.98 6.89 13.15
C ARG A 41 1.41 5.44 13.32
N LEU A 42 2.71 5.21 13.53
CA LEU A 42 3.23 3.86 13.75
C LEU A 42 2.65 3.23 15.02
N THR A 43 2.48 4.02 16.08
CA THR A 43 1.88 3.53 17.33
C THR A 43 0.48 3.00 17.07
N ARG A 44 -0.33 3.73 16.31
CA ARG A 44 -1.69 3.28 15.97
C ARG A 44 -1.65 2.00 15.13
N LEU A 45 -0.79 1.96 14.14
CA LEU A 45 -0.70 0.80 13.25
C LEU A 45 -0.18 -0.44 13.96
N LEU A 46 0.75 -0.28 14.91
CA LEU A 46 1.21 -1.38 15.75
C LEU A 46 0.07 -1.92 16.62
N ALA A 47 -0.69 -1.01 17.25
CA ALA A 47 -1.79 -1.40 18.11
C ALA A 47 -2.87 -2.18 17.34
N GLU A 48 -3.06 -1.83 16.08
CA GLU A 48 -4.05 -2.50 15.23
C GLU A 48 -3.52 -3.76 14.53
N GLY A 49 -2.23 -4.05 14.69
CA GLY A 49 -1.63 -5.25 14.14
C GLY A 49 -1.30 -5.21 12.66
N TYR A 50 -1.31 -4.03 12.04
CA TYR A 50 -0.99 -3.89 10.62
C TYR A 50 0.51 -3.88 10.34
N ILE A 51 1.31 -3.51 11.32
CA ILE A 51 2.76 -3.49 11.20
C ILE A 51 3.38 -4.18 12.39
N GLU A 52 4.63 -4.55 12.23
CA GLU A 52 5.46 -5.10 13.31
C GLU A 52 6.80 -4.36 13.32
N ARG A 53 7.47 -4.39 14.46
CA ARG A 53 8.77 -3.75 14.56
C ARG A 53 9.80 -4.75 15.06
N THR A 54 11.03 -4.56 14.58
CA THR A 54 12.18 -5.35 14.98
C THR A 54 13.24 -4.41 15.49
N ALA A 55 13.78 -4.72 16.66
CA ALA A 55 14.89 -3.94 17.22
C ALA A 55 16.18 -4.31 16.48
N VAL A 56 16.94 -3.28 16.12
CA VAL A 56 18.26 -3.45 15.53
C VAL A 56 19.28 -2.85 16.48
N ARG A 57 20.28 -3.64 16.83
CA ARG A 57 21.35 -3.22 17.73
C ARG A 57 22.66 -3.25 16.98
N PRO A 58 23.05 -2.13 16.34
CA PRO A 58 24.31 -2.09 15.62
C PRO A 58 25.50 -2.14 16.57
N GLU A 59 26.66 -2.56 16.08
CA GLU A 59 27.88 -2.56 16.88
C GLU A 59 28.25 -1.15 17.35
N ARG A 60 27.97 -0.16 16.49
CA ARG A 60 28.18 1.25 16.82
C ARG A 60 26.90 2.01 16.59
N GLY A 61 26.61 2.93 17.48
CA GLY A 61 25.41 3.74 17.41
C GLY A 61 24.31 3.26 18.33
N ARG A 62 23.20 3.99 18.34
CA ARG A 62 22.08 3.69 19.20
C ARG A 62 21.20 2.60 18.61
N PRO A 63 20.60 1.76 19.44
CA PRO A 63 19.58 0.84 18.95
C PRO A 63 18.44 1.60 18.27
N TYR A 64 17.87 0.99 17.26
CA TYR A 64 16.72 1.57 16.56
C TYR A 64 15.76 0.47 16.14
N HIS A 65 14.59 0.86 15.66
CA HIS A 65 13.59 -0.08 15.21
C HIS A 65 13.38 0.03 13.71
N GLN A 66 13.15 -1.12 13.10
CA GLN A 66 12.69 -1.21 11.71
C GLN A 66 11.26 -1.71 11.71
N TYR A 67 10.46 -1.19 10.80
CA TYR A 67 9.04 -1.50 10.71
C TYR A 67 8.75 -2.20 9.40
N ALA A 68 7.85 -3.17 9.45
CA ALA A 68 7.44 -3.95 8.28
C ALA A 68 5.96 -4.26 8.38
N LEU A 69 5.34 -4.57 7.24
CA LEU A 69 3.95 -5.00 7.24
C LEU A 69 3.83 -6.40 7.82
N THR A 70 2.78 -6.61 8.61
CA THR A 70 2.30 -7.95 8.95
C THR A 70 1.49 -8.50 7.77
N THR A 71 1.08 -9.77 7.87
CA THR A 71 0.15 -10.34 6.89
C THR A 71 -1.13 -9.51 6.83
N LYS A 72 -1.64 -9.09 7.98
CA LYS A 72 -2.83 -8.24 8.06
C LYS A 72 -2.61 -6.91 7.34
N GLY A 73 -1.44 -6.30 7.55
CA GLY A 73 -1.08 -5.04 6.90
C GLY A 73 -0.96 -5.18 5.38
N ARG A 74 -0.37 -6.27 4.90
CA ARG A 74 -0.27 -6.53 3.47
C ARG A 74 -1.64 -6.68 2.83
N ARG A 75 -2.54 -7.40 3.50
CA ARG A 75 -3.92 -7.55 3.02
C ARG A 75 -4.63 -6.21 2.96
N ARG A 76 -4.44 -5.39 3.98
CA ARG A 76 -5.09 -4.07 4.03
C ARG A 76 -4.57 -3.15 2.92
N SER A 77 -3.25 -3.12 2.72
CA SER A 77 -2.62 -2.30 1.68
C SER A 77 -3.03 -2.74 0.28
N GLY A 78 -3.03 -4.06 0.02
CA GLY A 78 -3.39 -4.61 -1.29
C GLY A 78 -4.89 -4.63 -1.55
N GLN A 79 -5.71 -4.73 -0.50
CA GLN A 79 -7.16 -4.89 -0.65
C GLN A 79 -7.84 -3.68 -1.30
N ASN A 80 -7.34 -2.48 -1.05
CA ASN A 80 -7.93 -1.28 -1.65
C ASN A 80 -7.90 -1.35 -3.18
N PHE A 81 -6.80 -1.83 -3.72
CA PHE A 81 -6.67 -1.96 -5.17
C PHE A 81 -7.51 -3.13 -5.71
N ALA A 82 -7.56 -4.23 -4.97
CA ALA A 82 -8.38 -5.37 -5.37
C ALA A 82 -9.86 -5.01 -5.38
N ASP A 83 -10.35 -4.34 -4.35
CA ASP A 83 -11.73 -3.91 -4.27
C ASP A 83 -12.07 -2.91 -5.37
N LEU A 84 -11.17 -1.96 -5.62
CA LEU A 84 -11.36 -1.00 -6.70
C LEU A 84 -11.42 -1.71 -8.06
N ALA A 85 -10.54 -2.68 -8.29
CA ALA A 85 -10.53 -3.42 -9.54
C ALA A 85 -11.83 -4.20 -9.74
N ILE A 86 -12.34 -4.83 -8.68
CA ILE A 86 -13.61 -5.57 -8.74
C ILE A 86 -14.75 -4.60 -9.05
N ALA A 87 -14.81 -3.47 -8.36
CA ALA A 87 -15.86 -2.48 -8.58
C ALA A 87 -15.85 -1.94 -10.01
N LEU A 88 -14.66 -1.59 -10.51
CA LEU A 88 -14.51 -1.10 -11.89
C LEU A 88 -14.94 -2.16 -12.90
N TRP A 89 -14.51 -3.41 -12.66
CA TRP A 89 -14.85 -4.51 -13.56
C TRP A 89 -16.36 -4.75 -13.62
N ASP A 90 -17.00 -4.73 -12.45
CA ASP A 90 -18.44 -4.92 -12.36
C ASP A 90 -19.18 -3.79 -13.08
N GLU A 91 -18.73 -2.55 -12.95
CA GLU A 91 -19.33 -1.42 -13.65
C GLU A 91 -19.14 -1.50 -15.15
N ILE A 92 -17.98 -1.94 -15.61
CA ILE A 92 -17.73 -2.14 -17.05
C ILE A 92 -18.66 -3.22 -17.59
N ARG A 93 -18.82 -4.32 -16.85
CA ARG A 93 -19.71 -5.41 -17.28
C ARG A 93 -21.18 -5.02 -17.25
N ALA A 94 -21.55 -4.01 -16.47
CA ALA A 94 -22.91 -3.50 -16.38
C ALA A 94 -23.27 -2.56 -17.54
N ILE A 95 -22.33 -2.18 -18.38
CA ILE A 95 -22.59 -1.33 -19.56
C ILE A 95 -23.52 -2.10 -20.50
N GLU A 96 -24.67 -1.50 -20.82
CA GLU A 96 -25.69 -2.18 -21.60
C GLU A 96 -25.33 -2.33 -23.08
N ASP A 97 -24.61 -1.37 -23.65
CA ASP A 97 -24.20 -1.44 -25.05
C ASP A 97 -23.05 -2.44 -25.20
N PRO A 98 -23.27 -3.58 -25.91
CA PRO A 98 -22.23 -4.60 -26.02
C PRO A 98 -20.96 -4.10 -26.72
N ASP A 99 -21.08 -3.21 -27.68
CA ASP A 99 -19.91 -2.69 -28.41
C ASP A 99 -19.04 -1.83 -27.49
N VAL A 100 -19.68 -0.98 -26.67
CA VAL A 100 -18.95 -0.13 -25.72
C VAL A 100 -18.27 -0.99 -24.67
N CYS A 101 -18.97 -1.96 -24.10
CA CYS A 101 -18.43 -2.86 -23.08
C CYS A 101 -17.24 -3.64 -23.62
N GLN A 102 -17.38 -4.25 -24.78
CA GLN A 102 -16.32 -5.04 -25.39
C GLN A 102 -15.12 -4.17 -25.75
N GLY A 103 -15.36 -2.97 -26.28
CA GLY A 103 -14.29 -2.04 -26.62
C GLY A 103 -13.49 -1.62 -25.40
N LEU A 104 -14.17 -1.32 -24.29
CA LEU A 104 -13.49 -0.99 -23.03
C LEU A 104 -12.66 -2.16 -22.52
N MET A 105 -13.21 -3.37 -22.52
CA MET A 105 -12.51 -4.55 -22.07
C MET A 105 -11.24 -4.81 -22.89
N GLN A 106 -11.32 -4.64 -24.20
CA GLN A 106 -10.18 -4.80 -25.08
C GLN A 106 -9.09 -3.77 -24.78
N ARG A 107 -9.48 -2.52 -24.54
CA ARG A 107 -8.52 -1.46 -24.21
C ARG A 107 -7.85 -1.70 -22.88
N VAL A 108 -8.62 -2.16 -21.87
CA VAL A 108 -8.07 -2.47 -20.55
C VAL A 108 -7.07 -3.62 -20.68
N SER A 109 -7.43 -4.68 -21.41
CA SER A 109 -6.55 -5.83 -21.61
C SER A 109 -5.25 -5.43 -22.29
N ARG A 110 -5.35 -4.57 -23.29
CA ARG A 110 -4.17 -4.06 -24.00
C ARG A 110 -3.28 -3.25 -23.06
N ARG A 111 -3.86 -2.39 -22.25
CA ARG A 111 -3.10 -1.58 -21.29
C ARG A 111 -2.37 -2.46 -20.27
N LEU A 112 -3.06 -3.47 -19.77
CA LEU A 112 -2.44 -4.41 -18.83
C LEU A 112 -1.27 -5.15 -19.46
N ALA A 113 -1.43 -5.59 -20.70
CA ALA A 113 -0.36 -6.26 -21.42
C ALA A 113 0.87 -5.36 -21.59
N GLU A 114 0.65 -4.09 -21.92
CA GLU A 114 1.73 -3.11 -22.02
C GLU A 114 2.47 -2.93 -20.69
N MET A 115 1.73 -2.85 -19.59
CA MET A 115 2.30 -2.70 -18.26
C MET A 115 3.17 -3.90 -17.87
N TYR A 116 2.70 -5.10 -18.15
CA TYR A 116 3.48 -6.31 -17.87
C TYR A 116 4.72 -6.43 -18.74
N THR A 117 4.63 -6.01 -19.99
CA THR A 117 5.78 -6.01 -20.88
C THR A 117 6.87 -5.07 -20.34
N ASP A 118 6.49 -3.89 -19.87
CA ASP A 118 7.44 -2.94 -19.29
C ASP A 118 8.10 -3.49 -18.03
N GLN A 119 7.37 -4.25 -17.23
CA GLN A 119 7.90 -4.82 -15.99
C GLN A 119 8.90 -5.97 -16.23
N VAL A 120 8.75 -6.68 -17.34
CA VAL A 120 9.60 -7.82 -17.65
C VAL A 120 10.95 -7.40 -18.21
N GLN A 121 11.03 -6.21 -18.77
CA GLN A 121 12.31 -5.69 -19.30
C GLN A 121 13.20 -5.13 -18.15
#